data_f3e78ddd15d5b5c2f1b9b166c419ca40
#
_entry.id   f3e78ddd15d5b5c2f1b9b166c419ca40
#
_cell.length_a   1.000
_cell.length_b   1.000
_cell.length_c   1.000
_cell.angle_alpha   90.00
_cell.angle_beta   90.00
_cell.angle_gamma   90.00
#
_symmetry.space_group_name_H-M   'P 1'
#
loop_
_entity.id
_entity.type
_entity.pdbx_description
1 polymer ?
#
loop_
_entity_poly.entity_id
_entity_poly.type
_entity_poly.pdbx_seq_one_letter_code
_entity_poly.pdbx_strand_id
1 'polypeptide(L)'
;MSPAWPVMIQDGGGTPVSGAVFMVSYANREEKGSDVNVAAHLLLDVLRGAVDGALVISNDSDLRFPVEQARQHVPIGVINPSRNYLAGDLRGTASTGAGRRWWARLTSGDLKAHQLPDPVGQYRRPAGW
;
A
#
# COMPACT_ATOMS: atom_id res chain seq x y z
N MET A 1 7.94 -6.24 7.91
CA MET A 1 9.22 -5.79 8.51
C MET A 1 10.32 -6.06 7.50
N SER A 2 11.00 -5.03 7.03
CA SER A 2 12.22 -5.24 6.25
C SER A 2 13.27 -5.89 7.17
N PRO A 3 14.02 -6.90 6.71
CA PRO A 3 15.08 -7.46 7.50
C PRO A 3 16.08 -6.35 7.83
N ALA A 4 16.29 -6.11 9.12
CA ALA A 4 17.36 -5.21 9.54
C ALA A 4 18.70 -5.89 9.19
N TRP A 5 19.41 -5.31 8.24
CA TRP A 5 20.76 -5.74 7.96
C TRP A 5 21.65 -5.31 9.14
N PRO A 6 22.46 -6.19 9.71
CA PRO A 6 23.38 -5.80 10.77
C PRO A 6 24.35 -4.78 10.21
N VAL A 7 24.43 -3.63 10.86
CA VAL A 7 25.45 -2.65 10.55
C VAL A 7 26.75 -3.13 11.23
N MET A 8 27.72 -3.49 10.43
CA MET A 8 29.01 -3.93 10.92
C MET A 8 29.94 -2.72 11.07
N ILE A 9 30.48 -2.54 12.27
CA ILE A 9 31.53 -1.56 12.52
C ILE A 9 32.86 -2.21 12.14
N GLN A 10 33.62 -1.52 11.31
CA GLN A 10 34.96 -1.94 10.90
C GLN A 10 35.99 -1.00 11.48
N ASP A 11 37.16 -1.54 11.80
CA ASP A 11 38.34 -0.73 12.14
C ASP A 11 38.94 -0.03 10.89
N GLY A 12 39.97 0.77 11.08
CA GLY A 12 40.61 1.49 9.97
C GLY A 12 41.29 0.59 8.91
N GLY A 13 41.35 -0.70 9.15
CA GLY A 13 41.84 -1.72 8.20
C GLY A 13 40.71 -2.51 7.52
N GLY A 14 39.46 -2.19 7.83
CA GLY A 14 38.29 -2.88 7.27
C GLY A 14 37.91 -4.17 7.98
N THR A 15 38.51 -4.46 9.16
CA THR A 15 38.20 -5.65 9.94
C THR A 15 36.94 -5.43 10.80
N PRO A 16 35.96 -6.35 10.81
CA PRO A 16 34.80 -6.24 11.67
C PRO A 16 35.17 -6.21 13.15
N VAL A 17 34.68 -5.22 13.89
CA VAL A 17 34.89 -5.10 15.34
C VAL A 17 33.80 -5.87 16.07
N SER A 18 34.14 -6.99 16.68
CA SER A 18 33.21 -7.85 17.42
C SER A 18 32.66 -7.14 18.66
N GLY A 19 31.35 -7.20 18.86
CA GLY A 19 30.65 -6.62 20.01
C GLY A 19 30.56 -5.09 20.01
N ALA A 20 31.00 -4.42 18.96
CA ALA A 20 30.80 -2.99 18.82
C ALA A 20 29.36 -2.66 18.57
N VAL A 21 28.81 -1.72 19.33
CA VAL A 21 27.46 -1.15 19.16
C VAL A 21 27.56 0.36 19.04
N PHE A 22 26.72 0.93 18.20
CA PHE A 22 26.55 2.37 18.14
C PHE A 22 25.08 2.73 18.19
N MET A 23 24.76 3.87 18.74
CA MET A 23 23.42 4.38 18.83
C MET A 23 23.21 5.40 17.72
N VAL A 24 22.18 5.16 16.88
CA VAL A 24 21.76 6.09 15.84
C VAL A 24 20.43 6.68 16.24
N SER A 25 20.37 8.00 16.38
CA SER A 25 19.13 8.73 16.52
C SER A 25 18.71 9.24 15.15
N TYR A 26 17.53 8.89 14.71
CA TYR A 26 16.97 9.37 13.46
C TYR A 26 15.51 9.80 13.65
N ALA A 27 15.08 10.82 12.90
CA ALA A 27 13.69 11.21 12.91
C ALA A 27 12.90 10.23 12.03
N ASN A 28 12.05 9.44 12.67
CA ASN A 28 11.09 8.59 11.98
C ASN A 28 9.73 9.28 11.98
N ARG A 29 9.16 9.48 10.79
CA ARG A 29 7.77 9.87 10.64
C ARG A 29 6.96 8.61 10.35
N GLU A 30 6.21 8.19 11.33
CA GLU A 30 5.23 7.13 11.16
C GLU A 30 3.92 7.76 10.72
N GLU A 31 3.40 7.24 9.64
CA GLU A 31 2.02 7.47 9.26
C GLU A 31 1.14 6.61 10.18
N LYS A 32 0.08 7.21 10.74
CA LYS A 32 -0.83 6.52 11.66
C LYS A 32 -2.28 6.80 11.30
N GLY A 33 -3.06 5.73 11.23
CA GLY A 33 -4.52 5.82 11.13
C GLY A 33 -5.09 5.88 9.72
N SER A 34 -4.29 5.95 8.64
CA SER A 34 -4.84 5.92 7.28
C SER A 34 -5.51 4.60 6.97
N ASP A 35 -4.92 3.47 7.35
CA ASP A 35 -5.50 2.16 7.10
C ASP A 35 -6.81 1.98 7.86
N VAL A 36 -6.87 2.48 9.10
CA VAL A 36 -8.11 2.50 9.89
C VAL A 36 -9.17 3.37 9.20
N ASN A 37 -8.79 4.53 8.68
CA ASN A 37 -9.70 5.41 7.96
C ASN A 37 -10.19 4.77 6.66
N VAL A 38 -9.30 4.17 5.86
CA VAL A 38 -9.68 3.44 4.64
C VAL A 38 -10.66 2.31 4.97
N ALA A 39 -10.35 1.50 5.98
CA ALA A 39 -11.21 0.40 6.42
C ALA A 39 -12.59 0.90 6.88
N ALA A 40 -12.62 1.94 7.72
CA ALA A 40 -13.85 2.51 8.25
C ALA A 40 -14.73 3.11 7.14
N HIS A 41 -14.16 3.92 6.24
CA HIS A 41 -14.89 4.52 5.13
C HIS A 41 -15.40 3.46 4.16
N LEU A 42 -14.59 2.48 3.78
CA LEU A 42 -15.02 1.39 2.92
C LEU A 42 -16.26 0.68 3.49
N LEU A 43 -16.22 0.29 4.76
CA LEU A 43 -17.33 -0.41 5.39
C LEU A 43 -18.56 0.49 5.55
N LEU A 44 -18.38 1.74 5.97
CA LEU A 44 -19.49 2.68 6.16
C LEU A 44 -20.21 2.97 4.84
N ASP A 45 -19.47 3.23 3.77
CA ASP A 45 -20.04 3.56 2.47
C ASP A 45 -20.80 2.36 1.86
N VAL A 46 -20.22 1.16 1.97
CA VAL A 46 -20.85 -0.08 1.51
C VAL A 46 -22.10 -0.41 2.33
N LEU A 47 -22.00 -0.41 3.66
CA LEU A 47 -23.11 -0.81 4.54
C LEU A 47 -24.26 0.19 4.53
N ARG A 48 -23.99 1.46 4.23
CA ARG A 48 -25.02 2.49 4.04
C ARG A 48 -25.66 2.48 2.65
N GLY A 49 -25.15 1.65 1.75
CA GLY A 49 -25.59 1.64 0.35
C GLY A 49 -25.23 2.93 -0.40
N ALA A 50 -24.17 3.61 0.05
CA ALA A 50 -23.72 4.84 -0.61
C ALA A 50 -22.94 4.59 -1.90
N VAL A 51 -22.50 3.34 -2.11
CA VAL A 51 -21.74 2.91 -3.30
C VAL A 51 -22.21 1.55 -3.79
N ASP A 52 -22.21 1.35 -5.11
CA ASP A 52 -22.55 0.09 -5.76
C ASP A 52 -21.32 -0.80 -6.04
N GLY A 53 -20.13 -0.32 -5.71
CA GLY A 53 -18.85 -1.00 -5.82
C GLY A 53 -17.72 -0.11 -5.36
N ALA A 54 -16.55 -0.69 -5.07
CA ALA A 54 -15.40 0.09 -4.64
C ALA A 54 -14.08 -0.46 -5.21
N LEU A 55 -13.10 0.44 -5.37
CA LEU A 55 -11.72 0.11 -5.68
C LEU A 55 -10.83 0.47 -4.48
N VAL A 56 -10.11 -0.51 -3.97
CA VAL A 56 -9.16 -0.33 -2.88
C VAL A 56 -7.74 -0.36 -3.46
N ILE A 57 -7.03 0.76 -3.35
CA ILE A 57 -5.64 0.87 -3.81
C ILE A 57 -4.73 0.62 -2.63
N SER A 58 -4.37 -0.63 -2.41
CA SER A 58 -3.48 -1.04 -1.33
C SER A 58 -2.89 -2.43 -1.59
N ASN A 59 -1.79 -2.73 -0.93
CA ASN A 59 -1.23 -4.08 -0.82
C ASN A 59 -0.98 -4.47 0.65
N ASP A 60 -1.69 -3.82 1.56
CA ASP A 60 -1.59 -4.09 2.99
C ASP A 60 -2.58 -5.18 3.40
N SER A 61 -2.06 -6.27 3.96
CA SER A 61 -2.84 -7.39 4.45
C SER A 61 -3.77 -7.03 5.63
N ASP A 62 -3.48 -5.95 6.33
CA ASP A 62 -4.32 -5.50 7.47
C ASP A 62 -5.70 -5.05 7.00
N LEU A 63 -5.86 -4.72 5.71
CA LEU A 63 -7.15 -4.43 5.08
C LEU A 63 -7.96 -5.69 4.69
N ARG A 64 -7.45 -6.90 4.99
CA ARG A 64 -8.15 -8.16 4.66
C ARG A 64 -9.58 -8.17 5.16
N PHE A 65 -9.78 -7.97 6.46
CA PHE A 65 -11.11 -8.06 7.06
C PHE A 65 -12.12 -7.08 6.45
N PRO A 66 -11.85 -5.75 6.38
CA PRO A 66 -12.81 -4.82 5.78
C PRO A 66 -13.08 -5.10 4.30
N VAL A 67 -12.09 -5.54 3.54
CA VAL A 67 -12.26 -5.92 2.13
C VAL A 67 -13.12 -7.16 1.98
N GLU A 68 -12.90 -8.20 2.81
CA GLU A 68 -13.73 -9.41 2.81
C GLU A 68 -15.19 -9.13 3.19
N GLN A 69 -15.41 -8.27 4.19
CA GLN A 69 -16.77 -7.88 4.59
C GLN A 69 -17.46 -7.07 3.48
N ALA A 70 -16.80 -6.05 2.94
CA ALA A 70 -17.36 -5.24 1.87
C ALA A 70 -17.73 -6.07 0.63
N ARG A 71 -16.94 -7.08 0.27
CA ARG A 71 -17.18 -8.00 -0.85
C ARG A 71 -18.49 -8.79 -0.72
N GLN A 72 -19.01 -9.00 0.47
CA GLN A 72 -20.28 -9.70 0.66
C GLN A 72 -21.47 -8.89 0.13
N HIS A 73 -21.32 -7.58 0.06
CA HIS A 73 -22.39 -6.65 -0.27
C HIS A 73 -22.28 -6.10 -1.70
N VAL A 74 -21.08 -5.70 -2.12
CA VAL A 74 -20.83 -5.05 -3.42
C VAL A 74 -19.55 -5.60 -4.08
N PRO A 75 -19.40 -5.43 -5.40
CA PRO A 75 -18.14 -5.73 -6.08
C PRO A 75 -16.98 -4.88 -5.55
N ILE A 76 -15.89 -5.54 -5.14
CA ILE A 76 -14.67 -4.87 -4.68
C ILE A 76 -13.48 -5.26 -5.55
N GLY A 77 -12.89 -4.28 -6.21
CA GLY A 77 -11.61 -4.40 -6.88
C GLY A 77 -10.45 -4.02 -5.95
N VAL A 78 -9.32 -4.70 -6.09
CA VAL A 78 -8.07 -4.34 -5.38
C VAL A 78 -7.00 -3.98 -6.40
N ILE A 79 -6.40 -2.81 -6.23
CA ILE A 79 -5.29 -2.35 -7.05
C ILE A 79 -4.02 -2.36 -6.19
N ASN A 80 -3.05 -3.18 -6.60
CA ASN A 80 -1.76 -3.23 -5.95
C ASN A 80 -0.83 -2.13 -6.51
N PRO A 81 -0.50 -1.10 -5.71
CA PRO A 81 0.39 -0.02 -6.14
C PRO A 81 1.87 -0.39 -6.04
N SER A 82 2.19 -1.52 -5.40
CA SER A 82 3.57 -1.92 -5.14
C SER A 82 4.15 -2.80 -6.25
N ARG A 83 5.48 -2.94 -6.24
CA ARG A 83 6.18 -3.89 -7.12
C ARG A 83 6.10 -5.34 -6.64
N ASN A 84 5.68 -5.56 -5.41
CA ASN A 84 5.53 -6.88 -4.82
C ASN A 84 4.30 -7.61 -5.38
N TYR A 85 4.22 -8.90 -5.13
CA TYR A 85 2.99 -9.66 -5.41
C TYR A 85 1.83 -9.12 -4.56
N LEU A 86 0.61 -9.24 -5.10
CA LEU A 86 -0.59 -8.93 -4.32
C LEU A 86 -0.62 -9.81 -3.07
N ALA A 87 -0.84 -9.19 -1.91
CA ALA A 87 -1.04 -9.90 -0.65
C ALA A 87 -2.15 -10.94 -0.84
N GLY A 88 -1.84 -12.21 -0.51
CA GLY A 88 -2.76 -13.33 -0.72
C GLY A 88 -4.11 -13.11 -0.07
N ASP A 89 -4.08 -12.49 1.10
CA ASP A 89 -5.26 -12.15 1.91
C ASP A 89 -6.21 -11.14 1.23
N LEU A 90 -5.69 -10.26 0.38
CA LEU A 90 -6.51 -9.30 -0.39
C LEU A 90 -7.08 -9.90 -1.67
N ARG A 91 -6.51 -11.00 -2.15
CA ARG A 91 -6.89 -11.59 -3.44
C ARG A 91 -8.32 -12.10 -3.45
N GLY A 92 -8.78 -12.72 -2.37
CA GLY A 92 -10.04 -13.46 -2.33
C GLY A 92 -10.02 -14.71 -3.22
N THR A 93 -11.14 -15.42 -3.28
CA THR A 93 -11.35 -16.57 -4.18
C THR A 93 -12.15 -16.18 -5.41
N ALA A 94 -12.19 -17.04 -6.44
CA ALA A 94 -12.88 -16.76 -7.70
C ALA A 94 -14.39 -16.58 -7.55
N SER A 95 -14.98 -17.16 -6.48
CA SER A 95 -16.41 -17.14 -6.18
C SER A 95 -16.78 -16.29 -4.98
N THR A 96 -15.81 -15.55 -4.39
CA THR A 96 -16.08 -14.76 -3.17
C THR A 96 -16.88 -13.50 -3.50
N GLY A 97 -17.99 -13.30 -2.79
CA GLY A 97 -18.73 -12.06 -2.73
C GLY A 97 -19.58 -11.73 -3.95
N ALA A 98 -20.14 -10.54 -3.96
CA ALA A 98 -21.15 -10.08 -4.91
C ALA A 98 -20.64 -9.92 -6.35
N GLY A 99 -19.35 -9.63 -6.55
CA GLY A 99 -18.78 -9.31 -7.86
C GLY A 99 -17.62 -10.17 -8.32
N ARG A 100 -17.42 -11.33 -7.70
CA ARG A 100 -16.23 -12.16 -7.90
C ARG A 100 -14.94 -11.45 -7.47
N ARG A 101 -13.77 -12.11 -7.57
CA ARG A 101 -12.49 -11.44 -7.32
C ARG A 101 -12.08 -10.63 -8.54
N TRP A 102 -11.65 -9.42 -8.32
CA TRP A 102 -10.95 -8.62 -9.30
C TRP A 102 -9.77 -7.92 -8.67
N TRP A 103 -8.64 -7.94 -9.33
CA TRP A 103 -7.46 -7.20 -8.90
C TRP A 103 -6.57 -6.86 -10.10
N ALA A 104 -5.82 -5.77 -9.98
CA ALA A 104 -4.82 -5.34 -10.94
C ALA A 104 -3.57 -4.83 -10.21
N ARG A 105 -2.47 -4.77 -10.92
CA ARG A 105 -1.24 -4.11 -10.47
C ARG A 105 -1.08 -2.81 -11.25
N LEU A 106 -0.69 -1.74 -10.55
CA LEU A 106 -0.23 -0.53 -11.21
C LEU A 106 1.17 -0.77 -11.78
N THR A 107 1.32 -0.44 -13.04
CA THR A 107 2.61 -0.46 -13.74
C THR A 107 3.16 0.95 -13.91
N SER A 108 4.46 1.06 -14.18
CA SER A 108 5.04 2.36 -14.56
C SER A 108 4.46 2.93 -15.85
N GLY A 109 3.93 2.05 -16.74
CA GLY A 109 3.18 2.46 -17.92
C GLY A 109 1.87 3.15 -17.59
N ASP A 110 1.10 2.57 -16.64
CA ASP A 110 -0.15 3.17 -16.18
C ASP A 110 0.09 4.53 -15.55
N LEU A 111 1.11 4.64 -14.68
CA LEU A 111 1.47 5.90 -14.06
C LEU A 111 1.89 6.96 -15.08
N LYS A 112 2.63 6.59 -16.12
CA LYS A 112 3.03 7.51 -17.20
C LYS A 112 1.84 7.95 -18.05
N ALA A 113 0.96 7.01 -18.39
CA ALA A 113 -0.19 7.28 -19.25
C ALA A 113 -1.25 8.16 -18.57
N HIS A 114 -1.33 8.13 -17.24
CA HIS A 114 -2.36 8.80 -16.46
C HIS A 114 -1.81 9.96 -15.60
N GLN A 115 -0.75 10.58 -16.05
CA GLN A 115 -0.22 11.79 -15.43
C GLN A 115 -1.20 12.95 -15.54
N LEU A 116 -1.29 13.77 -14.49
CA LEU A 116 -2.02 15.02 -14.56
C LEU A 116 -1.39 15.96 -15.60
N PRO A 117 -2.15 16.89 -16.22
CA PRO A 117 -1.58 17.95 -17.02
C PRO A 117 -0.50 18.72 -16.25
N ASP A 118 0.44 19.31 -16.97
CA ASP A 118 1.47 20.17 -16.37
C ASP A 118 1.47 21.54 -17.08
N PRO A 119 1.10 22.60 -16.37
CA PRO A 119 0.76 22.70 -14.95
C PRO A 119 -0.70 22.32 -14.63
N VAL A 120 -0.97 22.03 -13.34
CA VAL A 120 -2.33 21.96 -12.80
C VAL A 120 -2.56 23.22 -11.96
N GLY A 121 -3.31 24.17 -12.49
CA GLY A 121 -3.46 25.47 -11.88
C GLY A 121 -2.09 26.16 -11.70
N GLN A 122 -1.74 26.50 -10.45
CA GLN A 122 -0.44 27.10 -10.12
C GLN A 122 0.69 26.11 -9.89
N TYR A 123 0.39 24.82 -9.85
CA TYR A 123 1.35 23.76 -9.51
C TYR A 123 1.98 23.18 -10.76
N ARG A 124 3.31 23.12 -10.77
CA ARG A 124 4.10 22.48 -11.82
C ARG A 124 4.67 21.17 -11.36
N ARG A 125 4.87 20.26 -12.30
CA ARG A 125 5.54 18.99 -12.05
C ARG A 125 6.96 19.25 -11.56
N PRO A 126 7.41 18.55 -10.50
CA PRO A 126 8.80 18.64 -10.07
C PRO A 126 9.76 18.24 -11.18
N ALA A 127 10.93 18.88 -11.24
CA ALA A 127 11.97 18.51 -12.19
C ALA A 127 12.43 17.05 -11.95
N GLY A 128 12.53 16.27 -13.01
CA GLY A 128 12.95 14.86 -12.93
C GLY A 128 11.82 13.83 -12.78
N TRP A 129 10.58 14.26 -12.86
CA TRP A 129 9.40 13.37 -12.90
C TRP A 129 9.04 12.99 -14.33
#